data_e7d2fd01b4ca5e7360a7a3f921187c4d
#
_entry.id   e7d2fd01b4ca5e7360a7a3f921187c4d
#
_cell.length_a   1.000
_cell.length_b   1.000
_cell.length_c   1.000
_cell.angle_alpha   90.00
_cell.angle_beta   90.00
_cell.angle_gamma   90.00
#
_symmetry.space_group_name_H-M   'P 1'
#
loop_
_entity.id
_entity.type
_entity.pdbx_description
1 polymer ?
#
loop_
_entity_poly.entity_id
_entity_poly.type
_entity_poly.pdbx_seq_one_letter_code
_entity_poly.pdbx_strand_id
1 'polypeptide(L)'
;TIHQNNELTKKYWQGIVGTSSENYTTIYPPSTPINNIGEGHKTDKDLNNNHFSIIELCPFNMSILQLSRNGHIRANFSKINNKWEGSFIVP
;
A
#
# COMPACT_ATOMS: atom_id res chain seq x y z
N THR A 1 10.37 4.07 3.57
CA THR A 1 10.76 4.87 2.38
C THR A 1 9.57 5.13 1.49
N ILE A 2 9.42 6.35 1.03
CA ILE A 2 8.38 6.73 0.08
C ILE A 2 9.03 6.86 -1.29
N HIS A 3 8.44 6.18 -2.28
CA HIS A 3 8.90 6.21 -3.67
C HIS A 3 7.89 6.97 -4.54
N GLN A 4 8.37 7.89 -5.34
CA GLN A 4 7.58 8.64 -6.32
C GLN A 4 8.43 8.94 -7.55
N ASN A 5 7.86 8.80 -8.73
CA ASN A 5 8.52 9.10 -10.02
C ASN A 5 9.90 8.41 -10.18
N ASN A 6 10.03 7.17 -9.72
CA ASN A 6 11.25 6.38 -9.84
C ASN A 6 11.00 5.03 -10.49
N GLU A 7 12.03 4.21 -10.63
CA GLU A 7 11.94 2.90 -11.29
C GLU A 7 10.97 1.94 -10.57
N LEU A 8 10.93 2.00 -9.22
CA LEU A 8 10.03 1.17 -8.43
C LEU A 8 8.56 1.54 -8.70
N THR A 9 8.24 2.83 -8.73
CA THR A 9 6.88 3.30 -9.03
C THR A 9 6.47 2.96 -10.46
N LYS A 10 7.38 3.06 -11.43
CA LYS A 10 7.11 2.64 -12.82
C LYS A 10 6.77 1.15 -12.90
N LYS A 11 7.55 0.32 -12.22
CA LYS A 11 7.34 -1.13 -12.20
C LYS A 11 5.95 -1.50 -11.68
N TYR A 12 5.56 -0.95 -10.53
CA TYR A 12 4.27 -1.27 -9.94
C TYR A 12 3.10 -0.60 -10.65
N TRP A 13 3.31 0.58 -11.23
CA TRP A 13 2.30 1.25 -12.06
C TRP A 13 1.87 0.39 -13.25
N GLN A 14 2.82 -0.26 -13.90
CA GLN A 14 2.54 -1.16 -15.03
C GLN A 14 1.69 -2.37 -14.64
N GLY A 15 1.71 -2.77 -13.37
CA GLY A 15 0.88 -3.85 -12.85
C GLY A 15 -0.54 -3.44 -12.48
N ILE A 16 -0.87 -2.15 -12.49
CA ILE A 16 -2.21 -1.66 -12.23
C ILE A 16 -3.05 -1.82 -13.48
N VAL A 17 -4.14 -2.59 -13.38
CA VAL A 17 -5.01 -2.92 -14.52
C VAL A 17 -6.42 -2.37 -14.32
N GLY A 18 -7.15 -2.21 -15.44
CA GLY A 18 -8.53 -1.75 -15.45
C GLY A 18 -8.68 -0.31 -15.02
N THR A 19 -9.77 0.00 -14.30
CA THR A 19 -10.10 1.36 -13.86
C THR A 19 -9.34 1.80 -12.62
N SER A 20 -8.55 0.93 -12.00
CA SER A 20 -7.81 1.25 -10.78
C SER A 20 -6.81 2.40 -10.98
N SER A 21 -6.22 2.51 -12.16
CA SER A 21 -5.31 3.61 -12.48
C SER A 21 -6.00 4.98 -12.52
N GLU A 22 -7.29 5.02 -12.80
CA GLU A 22 -8.07 6.26 -12.87
C GLU A 22 -8.09 7.00 -11.52
N ASN A 23 -8.00 6.27 -10.42
CA ASN A 23 -7.95 6.86 -9.07
C ASN A 23 -6.72 7.75 -8.86
N TYR A 24 -5.67 7.55 -9.65
CA TYR A 24 -4.42 8.32 -9.57
C TYR A 24 -4.30 9.37 -10.67
N THR A 25 -5.27 9.45 -11.56
CA THR A 25 -5.24 10.35 -12.72
C THR A 25 -6.42 11.32 -12.75
N THR A 26 -7.08 11.53 -11.62
CA THR A 26 -8.16 12.53 -11.51
C THR A 26 -7.61 13.94 -11.72
N ILE A 27 -8.36 14.76 -12.48
CA ILE A 27 -7.97 16.15 -12.78
C ILE A 27 -7.96 16.97 -11.50
N TYR A 28 -8.99 16.83 -10.67
CA TYR A 28 -9.09 17.55 -9.41
C TYR A 28 -8.47 16.76 -8.28
N PRO A 29 -7.64 17.40 -7.44
CA PRO A 29 -7.09 16.73 -6.26
C PRO A 29 -8.19 16.39 -5.25
N PRO A 30 -7.93 15.42 -4.35
CA PRO A 30 -8.89 15.09 -3.28
C PRO A 30 -9.31 16.31 -2.46
N SER A 31 -10.55 16.32 -2.01
CA SER A 31 -11.16 17.39 -1.22
C SER A 31 -11.45 18.69 -1.99
N THR A 32 -11.27 18.70 -3.31
CA THR A 32 -11.70 19.84 -4.14
C THR A 32 -13.23 19.92 -4.17
N PRO A 33 -13.83 21.07 -3.86
CA PRO A 33 -15.28 21.27 -4.03
C PRO A 33 -15.67 21.13 -5.51
N ILE A 34 -16.76 20.43 -5.77
CA ILE A 34 -17.31 20.21 -7.11
C ILE A 34 -18.79 20.57 -7.14
N ASN A 35 -19.31 20.95 -8.32
CA ASN A 35 -20.71 21.30 -8.49
C ASN A 35 -21.61 20.09 -8.81
N ASN A 36 -21.03 19.05 -9.39
CA ASN A 36 -21.72 17.79 -9.64
C ASN A 36 -20.74 16.61 -9.47
N ILE A 37 -21.32 15.45 -9.19
CA ILE A 37 -20.54 14.23 -8.88
C ILE A 37 -19.61 13.86 -10.04
N GLY A 38 -20.03 14.04 -11.29
CA GLY A 38 -19.22 13.66 -12.46
C GLY A 38 -17.90 14.41 -12.56
N GLU A 39 -17.81 15.62 -12.00
CA GLU A 39 -16.54 16.37 -12.00
C GLU A 39 -15.44 15.68 -11.17
N GLY A 40 -15.83 14.96 -10.12
CA GLY A 40 -14.87 14.23 -9.29
C GLY A 40 -14.26 13.00 -9.97
N HIS A 41 -14.85 12.55 -11.07
CA HIS A 41 -14.39 11.37 -11.81
C HIS A 41 -13.69 11.70 -13.14
N LYS A 42 -13.49 12.98 -13.43
CA LYS A 42 -12.73 13.37 -14.61
C LYS A 42 -11.27 13.01 -14.45
N THR A 43 -10.71 12.35 -15.47
CA THR A 43 -9.33 11.87 -15.48
C THR A 43 -8.55 12.47 -16.62
N ASP A 44 -7.24 12.55 -16.45
CA ASP A 44 -6.28 12.94 -17.47
C ASP A 44 -5.17 11.89 -17.53
N LYS A 45 -5.15 11.10 -18.60
CA LYS A 45 -4.15 10.05 -18.79
C LYS A 45 -2.72 10.57 -18.92
N ASP A 46 -2.55 11.85 -19.28
CA ASP A 46 -1.23 12.48 -19.35
C ASP A 46 -0.59 12.64 -17.98
N LEU A 47 -1.38 12.61 -16.90
CA LEU A 47 -0.86 12.56 -15.53
C LEU A 47 -0.08 11.27 -15.25
N ASN A 48 -0.45 10.17 -15.92
CA ASN A 48 0.23 8.89 -15.80
C ASN A 48 0.44 8.51 -14.32
N ASN A 49 1.65 8.17 -13.92
CA ASN A 49 1.98 7.80 -12.55
C ASN A 49 2.40 8.98 -11.64
N ASN A 50 2.17 10.21 -12.06
CA ASN A 50 2.64 11.39 -11.32
C ASN A 50 2.10 11.48 -9.89
N HIS A 51 0.86 11.02 -9.67
CA HIS A 51 0.23 11.00 -8.35
C HIS A 51 0.28 9.63 -7.67
N PHE A 52 0.99 8.68 -8.27
CA PHE A 52 1.16 7.35 -7.72
C PHE A 52 2.41 7.28 -6.87
N SER A 53 2.26 6.85 -5.63
CA SER A 53 3.36 6.69 -4.70
C SER A 53 3.35 5.31 -4.08
N ILE A 54 4.51 4.81 -3.72
CA ILE A 54 4.69 3.54 -3.03
C ILE A 54 5.31 3.82 -1.67
N ILE A 55 4.72 3.25 -0.63
CA ILE A 55 5.31 3.22 0.70
C ILE A 55 5.93 1.85 0.91
N GLU A 56 7.24 1.83 1.05
CA GLU A 56 7.99 0.61 1.34
C GLU A 56 8.31 0.53 2.84
N LEU A 57 7.86 -0.54 3.47
CA LEU A 57 8.12 -0.85 4.86
C LEU A 57 9.01 -2.08 4.94
N CYS A 58 10.13 -1.97 5.65
CA CYS A 58 11.05 -3.08 5.87
C CYS A 58 11.03 -3.46 7.37
N PRO A 59 10.13 -4.34 7.80
CA PRO A 59 10.03 -4.71 9.20
C PRO A 59 11.24 -5.53 9.63
N PHE A 60 11.66 -5.36 10.87
CA PHE A 60 12.71 -6.16 11.51
C PHE A 60 12.20 -6.95 12.73
N ASN A 61 11.02 -6.61 13.23
CA ASN A 61 10.30 -7.35 14.25
C ASN A 61 8.83 -7.47 13.87
N MET A 62 8.22 -8.60 14.15
CA MET A 62 6.80 -8.83 13.95
C MET A 62 6.22 -9.55 15.17
N SER A 63 5.00 -9.18 15.56
CA SER A 63 4.19 -9.94 16.52
C SER A 63 2.89 -10.32 15.83
N ILE A 64 2.60 -11.61 15.80
CA ILE A 64 1.41 -12.15 15.14
C ILE A 64 0.51 -12.76 16.20
N LEU A 65 -0.77 -12.41 16.18
CA LEU A 65 -1.80 -12.97 17.04
C LEU A 65 -2.90 -13.57 16.17
N GLN A 66 -3.11 -14.87 16.34
CA GLN A 66 -4.22 -15.57 15.74
C GLN A 66 -5.30 -15.79 16.79
N LEU A 67 -6.47 -15.25 16.54
CA LEU A 67 -7.62 -15.43 17.43
C LEU A 67 -8.32 -16.75 17.09
N SER A 68 -8.61 -17.53 18.13
CA SER A 68 -9.30 -18.80 17.99
C SER A 68 -10.16 -19.08 19.20
N ARG A 69 -11.31 -19.72 19.00
CA ARG A 69 -12.18 -20.15 20.09
C ARG A 69 -11.54 -21.24 20.96
N ASN A 70 -10.61 -22.01 20.40
CA ASN A 70 -9.90 -23.09 21.09
C ASN A 70 -8.62 -22.66 21.75
N GLY A 71 -8.35 -21.36 21.77
CA GLY A 71 -7.14 -20.76 22.34
C GLY A 71 -6.41 -19.92 21.33
N HIS A 72 -6.04 -18.71 21.72
CA HIS A 72 -5.28 -17.79 20.88
C HIS A 72 -3.84 -18.30 20.74
N ILE A 73 -3.24 -18.00 19.60
CA ILE A 73 -1.85 -18.32 19.32
C ILE A 73 -1.13 -17.01 19.05
N ARG A 74 0.00 -16.79 19.75
CA ARG A 74 0.84 -15.62 19.53
C ARG A 74 2.28 -16.03 19.26
N ALA A 75 2.90 -15.37 18.31
CA ALA A 75 4.30 -15.58 17.98
C ALA A 75 5.00 -14.26 17.75
N ASN A 76 6.24 -14.17 18.21
CA ASN A 76 7.14 -13.07 17.89
C ASN A 76 8.23 -13.54 16.95
N PHE A 77 8.58 -12.70 15.99
CA PHE A 77 9.65 -12.93 15.04
C PHE A 77 10.60 -11.74 15.03
N SER A 78 11.87 -12.02 14.94
CA SER A 78 12.92 -11.02 14.76
C SER A 78 13.78 -11.38 13.55
N LYS A 79 14.23 -10.37 12.85
CA LYS A 79 15.13 -10.57 11.71
C LYS A 79 16.57 -10.54 12.17
N ILE A 80 17.26 -11.67 12.04
CA ILE A 80 18.66 -11.85 12.43
C ILE A 80 19.43 -12.36 11.22
N ASN A 81 20.49 -11.65 10.82
CA ASN A 81 21.28 -12.00 9.63
C ASN A 81 20.41 -12.24 8.37
N ASN A 82 19.44 -11.36 8.13
CA ASN A 82 18.47 -11.44 7.03
C ASN A 82 17.55 -12.66 7.05
N LYS A 83 17.49 -13.38 8.17
CA LYS A 83 16.56 -14.50 8.36
C LYS A 83 15.59 -14.19 9.50
N TRP A 84 14.35 -14.61 9.33
CA TRP A 84 13.35 -14.52 10.37
C TRP A 84 13.51 -15.67 11.37
N GLU A 85 13.67 -15.33 12.63
CA GLU A 85 13.64 -16.27 13.74
C GLU A 85 12.47 -15.94 14.64
N GLY A 86 11.70 -16.95 15.01
CA GLY A 86 10.49 -16.75 15.78
C GLY A 86 10.29 -17.77 16.89
N SER A 87 9.43 -17.40 17.84
CA SER A 87 8.99 -18.28 18.91
C SER A 87 7.54 -18.00 19.24
N PHE A 88 6.85 -19.03 19.70
CA PHE A 88 5.54 -18.86 20.30
C PHE A 88 5.68 -18.22 21.67
N ILE A 89 4.76 -17.34 21.98
CA ILE A 89 4.68 -16.68 23.29
C ILE A 89 3.24 -16.76 23.80
N VAL A 90 3.06 -16.52 25.09
CA VAL A 90 1.72 -16.47 25.67
C VAL A 90 0.94 -15.31 25.05
N PRO A 91 -0.27 -15.58 24.56
CA PRO A 91 -1.10 -14.55 23.94
C PRO A 91 -1.50 -13.45 24.91
#